data_77b2084f28b2e50225136b2e9715cb58
#
_entry.id   77b2084f28b2e50225136b2e9715cb58
#
_cell.length_a   1.000
_cell.length_b   1.000
_cell.length_c   1.000
_cell.angle_alpha   90.00
_cell.angle_beta   90.00
_cell.angle_gamma   90.00
#
_symmetry.space_group_name_H-M   'P 1'
#
loop_
_entity.id
_entity.type
_entity.pdbx_description
1 polymer ?
#
loop_
_entity_poly.entity_id
_entity_poly.type
_entity_poly.pdbx_seq_one_letter_code
_entity_poly.pdbx_strand_id
1 'polypeptide(L)'
;DKVSDQISDAILDEFLRHDPNSKVACETLCTTGLVVVAGEVRSSAYVDIQHVTRRVINRIGYTKSEYQFDGNSCGVLSAIHEQSPDINQGVVREAEEEQGAGDQGIMFGYACNETREYMPATLILSHVILKELAVIRREGEVMTYLRPDSKSQVTIEYDEKTNRPLRVHTIVVSTQHDEFILPGNGLTEKEAEERMQATIREDVRTILIPRVKARLERAGDKLAGLIGDDYILHVNPTGKFVIGGPHG
;
A
#
# COMPACT_ATOMS: atom_id res chain seq x y z
N ASP A 1 -2.51 -5.69 -6.76
CA ASP A 1 -2.04 -4.35 -7.23
C ASP A 1 -0.96 -3.77 -6.32
N LYS A 2 -1.23 -3.57 -5.02
CA LYS A 2 -0.30 -2.90 -4.08
C LYS A 2 1.10 -3.54 -3.98
N VAL A 3 1.21 -4.85 -4.10
CA VAL A 3 2.51 -5.56 -4.14
C VAL A 3 3.17 -5.36 -5.49
N SER A 4 2.41 -5.49 -6.57
CA SER A 4 2.87 -5.33 -7.95
C SER A 4 3.44 -3.94 -8.19
N ASP A 5 2.72 -2.89 -7.77
CA ASP A 5 3.15 -1.49 -7.90
C ASP A 5 4.48 -1.25 -7.17
N GLN A 6 4.62 -1.76 -5.94
CA GLN A 6 5.86 -1.59 -5.18
C GLN A 6 7.05 -2.34 -5.79
N ILE A 7 6.80 -3.46 -6.49
CA ILE A 7 7.86 -4.18 -7.22
C ILE A 7 8.27 -3.39 -8.45
N SER A 8 7.31 -2.92 -9.26
CA SER A 8 7.57 -2.11 -10.46
C SER A 8 8.32 -0.83 -10.10
N ASP A 9 7.89 -0.11 -9.06
CA ASP A 9 8.56 1.09 -8.55
C ASP A 9 10.00 0.80 -8.11
N ALA A 10 10.22 -0.30 -7.39
CA ALA A 10 11.55 -0.65 -6.91
C ALA A 10 12.51 -1.05 -8.05
N ILE A 11 11.99 -1.65 -9.11
CA ILE A 11 12.76 -1.96 -10.32
C ILE A 11 13.15 -0.67 -11.03
N LEU A 12 12.20 0.26 -11.21
CA LEU A 12 12.46 1.59 -11.77
C LEU A 12 13.53 2.33 -10.95
N ASP A 13 13.36 2.40 -9.64
CA ASP A 13 14.31 3.05 -8.73
C ASP A 13 15.72 2.46 -8.84
N GLU A 14 15.83 1.12 -8.95
CA GLU A 14 17.11 0.45 -9.05
C GLU A 14 17.83 0.75 -10.37
N PHE A 15 17.11 0.79 -11.49
CA PHE A 15 17.69 1.21 -12.77
C PHE A 15 18.15 2.66 -12.74
N LEU A 16 17.29 3.59 -12.30
CA LEU A 16 17.58 5.01 -12.25
C LEU A 16 18.72 5.35 -11.28
N ARG A 17 18.89 4.55 -10.21
CA ARG A 17 20.01 4.72 -9.26
C ARG A 17 21.35 4.48 -9.91
N HIS A 18 21.45 3.55 -10.85
CA HIS A 18 22.69 3.17 -11.51
C HIS A 18 22.89 3.89 -12.86
N ASP A 19 21.81 4.22 -13.54
CA ASP A 19 21.80 4.96 -14.79
C ASP A 19 20.60 5.92 -14.83
N PRO A 20 20.79 7.21 -14.51
CA PRO A 20 19.72 8.21 -14.50
C PRO A 20 18.99 8.39 -15.84
N ASN A 21 19.63 7.97 -16.95
CA ASN A 21 19.06 8.06 -18.29
C ASN A 21 18.28 6.80 -18.71
N SER A 22 18.09 5.84 -17.81
CA SER A 22 17.33 4.62 -18.08
C SER A 22 15.90 4.95 -18.52
N LYS A 23 15.40 4.19 -19.50
CA LYS A 23 14.02 4.14 -19.90
C LYS A 23 13.47 2.80 -19.43
N VAL A 24 12.48 2.82 -18.53
CA VAL A 24 11.99 1.64 -17.84
C VAL A 24 10.47 1.60 -17.92
N ALA A 25 9.94 0.59 -18.59
CA ALA A 25 8.51 0.31 -18.70
C ALA A 25 8.29 -1.14 -18.26
N CYS A 26 8.34 -1.37 -16.95
CA CYS A 26 8.18 -2.69 -16.33
C CYS A 26 6.84 -2.78 -15.61
N GLU A 27 6.05 -3.77 -15.99
CA GLU A 27 4.80 -4.15 -15.39
C GLU A 27 4.98 -5.41 -14.55
N THR A 28 4.25 -5.49 -13.45
CA THR A 28 4.32 -6.64 -12.54
C THR A 28 2.94 -7.23 -12.31
N LEU A 29 2.85 -8.56 -12.37
CA LEU A 29 1.68 -9.34 -11.97
C LEU A 29 2.07 -10.19 -10.77
N CYS A 30 1.27 -10.15 -9.70
CA CYS A 30 1.41 -11.02 -8.54
C CYS A 30 0.15 -11.87 -8.38
N THR A 31 0.36 -13.17 -8.12
CA THR A 31 -0.70 -14.12 -7.79
C THR A 31 -0.16 -15.15 -6.80
N THR A 32 -0.96 -16.15 -6.41
CA THR A 32 -0.54 -17.20 -5.49
C THR A 32 0.79 -17.83 -5.90
N GLY A 33 1.79 -17.67 -5.06
CA GLY A 33 3.13 -18.27 -5.26
C GLY A 33 3.93 -17.79 -6.47
N LEU A 34 3.48 -16.77 -7.19
CA LEU A 34 4.11 -16.35 -8.45
C LEU A 34 4.14 -14.84 -8.63
N VAL A 35 5.26 -14.35 -9.14
CA VAL A 35 5.44 -12.99 -9.67
C VAL A 35 5.92 -13.08 -11.11
N VAL A 36 5.31 -12.32 -11.98
CA VAL A 36 5.76 -12.12 -13.37
C VAL A 36 6.09 -10.65 -13.56
N VAL A 37 7.32 -10.37 -13.98
CA VAL A 37 7.76 -9.02 -14.37
C VAL A 37 8.00 -9.03 -15.87
N ALA A 38 7.31 -8.17 -16.60
CA ALA A 38 7.42 -8.07 -18.04
C ALA A 38 7.52 -6.61 -18.48
N GLY A 39 8.04 -6.37 -19.67
CA GLY A 39 8.13 -5.03 -20.23
C GLY A 39 9.42 -4.76 -20.97
N GLU A 40 9.76 -3.49 -21.09
CA GLU A 40 10.88 -3.03 -21.89
C GLU A 40 11.82 -2.14 -21.04
N VAL A 41 13.12 -2.34 -21.20
CA VAL A 41 14.13 -1.51 -20.54
C VAL A 41 15.22 -1.12 -21.53
N ARG A 42 15.62 0.15 -21.48
CA ARG A 42 16.85 0.64 -22.08
C ARG A 42 17.70 1.28 -20.99
N SER A 43 18.82 0.67 -20.68
CA SER A 43 19.73 1.13 -19.63
C SER A 43 21.14 0.60 -19.89
N SER A 44 22.15 1.32 -19.43
CA SER A 44 23.51 0.81 -19.32
C SER A 44 23.76 -0.01 -18.05
N ALA A 45 22.80 0.01 -17.12
CA ALA A 45 22.89 -0.67 -15.83
C ALA A 45 22.38 -2.13 -15.91
N TYR A 46 23.01 -3.01 -15.14
CA TYR A 46 22.49 -4.33 -14.83
C TYR A 46 21.72 -4.31 -13.51
N VAL A 47 20.52 -4.85 -13.50
CA VAL A 47 19.69 -5.00 -12.31
C VAL A 47 19.26 -6.45 -12.14
N ASP A 48 19.52 -7.03 -10.98
CA ASP A 48 19.00 -8.36 -10.60
C ASP A 48 17.52 -8.24 -10.21
N ILE A 49 16.66 -8.46 -11.18
CA ILE A 49 15.19 -8.37 -11.03
C ILE A 49 14.68 -9.32 -9.94
N GLN A 50 15.22 -10.54 -9.83
CA GLN A 50 14.78 -11.49 -8.82
C GLN A 50 15.13 -11.00 -7.41
N HIS A 51 16.34 -10.49 -7.23
CA HIS A 51 16.78 -9.94 -5.95
C HIS A 51 15.91 -8.75 -5.52
N VAL A 52 15.67 -7.80 -6.41
CA VAL A 52 14.82 -6.63 -6.14
C VAL A 52 13.42 -7.06 -5.76
N THR A 53 12.80 -7.96 -6.54
CA THR A 53 11.45 -8.47 -6.31
C THR A 53 11.32 -9.12 -4.92
N ARG A 54 12.22 -10.05 -4.58
CA ARG A 54 12.22 -10.74 -3.28
C ARG A 54 12.44 -9.80 -2.10
N ARG A 55 13.35 -8.84 -2.24
CA ARG A 55 13.61 -7.79 -1.25
C ARG A 55 12.34 -6.98 -0.95
N VAL A 56 11.58 -6.60 -1.98
CA VAL A 56 10.32 -5.85 -1.84
C VAL A 56 9.27 -6.68 -1.13
N ILE A 57 9.04 -7.92 -1.56
CA ILE A 57 8.05 -8.81 -0.96
C ILE A 57 8.33 -9.02 0.54
N ASN A 58 9.60 -9.29 0.89
CA ASN A 58 10.02 -9.47 2.28
C ASN A 58 9.86 -8.17 3.09
N ARG A 59 10.19 -7.01 2.52
CA ARG A 59 9.98 -5.70 3.16
C ARG A 59 8.50 -5.40 3.42
N ILE A 60 7.62 -5.79 2.51
CA ILE A 60 6.16 -5.68 2.69
C ILE A 60 5.70 -6.54 3.86
N GLY A 61 6.28 -7.74 4.05
CA GLY A 61 6.00 -8.64 5.16
C GLY A 61 5.40 -9.98 4.75
N TYR A 62 5.39 -10.31 3.47
CA TYR A 62 5.06 -11.65 3.00
C TYR A 62 6.29 -12.55 3.14
N THR A 63 6.49 -13.09 4.34
CA THR A 63 7.69 -13.83 4.76
C THR A 63 7.41 -15.26 5.20
N LYS A 64 6.13 -15.68 5.19
CA LYS A 64 5.69 -16.98 5.65
C LYS A 64 4.99 -17.76 4.52
N SER A 65 5.36 -19.04 4.35
CA SER A 65 4.76 -19.91 3.33
C SER A 65 3.26 -20.14 3.52
N GLU A 66 2.78 -20.04 4.76
CA GLU A 66 1.34 -20.15 5.08
C GLU A 66 0.49 -19.05 4.45
N TYR A 67 1.09 -17.93 4.03
CA TYR A 67 0.41 -16.88 3.26
C TYR A 67 0.22 -17.26 1.79
N GLN A 68 0.74 -18.43 1.37
CA GLN A 68 0.75 -18.93 -0.01
C GLN A 68 1.35 -17.94 -1.03
N PHE A 69 2.11 -17.00 -0.51
CA PHE A 69 2.92 -16.04 -1.22
C PHE A 69 3.97 -15.50 -0.25
N ASP A 70 5.24 -15.78 -0.51
CA ASP A 70 6.34 -15.26 0.30
C ASP A 70 7.58 -14.97 -0.55
N GLY A 71 8.40 -14.02 -0.11
CA GLY A 71 9.54 -13.53 -0.87
C GLY A 71 10.67 -14.53 -1.07
N ASN A 72 10.72 -15.62 -0.28
CA ASN A 72 11.79 -16.61 -0.37
C ASN A 72 11.43 -17.78 -1.29
N SER A 73 10.14 -18.18 -1.33
CA SER A 73 9.69 -19.39 -2.04
C SER A 73 8.87 -19.13 -3.29
N CYS A 74 8.29 -17.93 -3.49
CA CYS A 74 7.50 -17.66 -4.69
C CYS A 74 8.35 -17.75 -5.97
N GLY A 75 7.74 -18.21 -7.06
CA GLY A 75 8.33 -18.14 -8.39
C GLY A 75 8.49 -16.67 -8.82
N VAL A 76 9.60 -16.35 -9.48
CA VAL A 76 9.79 -15.03 -10.10
C VAL A 76 10.19 -15.27 -11.55
N LEU A 77 9.32 -14.87 -12.47
CA LEU A 77 9.56 -14.92 -13.91
C LEU A 77 9.88 -13.51 -14.42
N SER A 78 10.91 -13.39 -15.22
CA SER A 78 11.27 -12.14 -15.89
C SER A 78 11.14 -12.32 -17.41
N ALA A 79 10.34 -11.45 -18.03
CA ALA A 79 10.14 -11.33 -19.48
C ALA A 79 10.40 -9.87 -19.90
N ILE A 80 11.56 -9.34 -19.52
CA ILE A 80 12.00 -7.99 -19.85
C ILE A 80 12.81 -8.05 -21.14
N HIS A 81 12.49 -7.18 -22.08
CA HIS A 81 13.18 -7.02 -23.36
C HIS A 81 13.84 -5.65 -23.48
N GLU A 82 14.73 -5.49 -24.45
CA GLU A 82 15.20 -4.17 -24.85
C GLU A 82 14.08 -3.38 -25.52
N GLN A 83 14.07 -2.06 -25.32
CA GLN A 83 13.09 -1.18 -25.96
C GLN A 83 13.19 -1.27 -27.47
N SER A 84 12.00 -1.37 -28.15
CA SER A 84 11.90 -1.40 -29.60
C SER A 84 12.66 -0.23 -30.25
N PRO A 85 13.50 -0.50 -31.28
CA PRO A 85 14.17 0.54 -32.05
C PRO A 85 13.22 1.56 -32.67
N ASP A 86 12.01 1.13 -33.05
CA ASP A 86 11.01 1.99 -33.69
C ASP A 86 10.43 3.01 -32.69
N ILE A 87 10.13 2.57 -31.47
CA ILE A 87 9.67 3.47 -30.39
C ILE A 87 10.81 4.42 -30.01
N ASN A 88 12.03 3.91 -29.95
CA ASN A 88 13.20 4.70 -29.58
C ASN A 88 13.47 5.90 -30.51
N GLN A 89 13.18 5.78 -31.81
CA GLN A 89 13.28 6.89 -32.78
C GLN A 89 12.40 8.09 -32.41
N GLY A 90 11.25 7.83 -31.80
CA GLY A 90 10.32 8.88 -31.34
C GLY A 90 10.73 9.54 -30.03
N VAL A 91 11.48 8.83 -29.18
CA VAL A 91 11.81 9.24 -27.80
C VAL A 91 13.14 9.95 -27.71
N VAL A 92 14.19 9.42 -28.36
CA VAL A 92 15.56 9.95 -28.26
C VAL A 92 15.80 11.05 -29.27
N ARG A 93 16.18 12.23 -28.80
CA ARG A 93 16.58 13.40 -29.59
C ARG A 93 18.00 13.78 -29.23
N GLU A 94 18.65 14.59 -30.11
CA GLU A 94 20.01 15.09 -29.88
C GLU A 94 20.06 16.09 -28.70
N ALA A 95 19.06 16.96 -28.60
CA ALA A 95 18.93 17.90 -27.50
C ALA A 95 18.05 17.30 -26.37
N GLU A 96 18.47 17.49 -25.13
CA GLU A 96 17.79 16.95 -23.94
C GLU A 96 16.39 17.56 -23.79
N GLU A 97 16.22 18.84 -24.17
CA GLU A 97 14.94 19.54 -24.13
C GLU A 97 13.93 19.03 -25.17
N GLU A 98 14.41 18.32 -26.20
CA GLU A 98 13.57 17.79 -27.29
C GLU A 98 13.17 16.32 -27.08
N GLN A 99 13.52 15.72 -25.94
CA GLN A 99 13.17 14.33 -25.64
C GLN A 99 11.66 14.11 -25.74
N GLY A 100 11.27 13.09 -26.51
CA GLY A 100 9.86 12.71 -26.67
C GLY A 100 9.36 11.74 -25.60
N ALA A 101 8.06 11.54 -25.56
CA ALA A 101 7.42 10.50 -24.76
C ALA A 101 7.28 9.20 -25.57
N GLY A 102 7.28 8.06 -24.88
CA GLY A 102 7.08 6.75 -25.54
C GLY A 102 5.65 6.50 -26.00
N ASP A 103 4.68 7.30 -25.56
CA ASP A 103 3.27 7.21 -25.95
C ASP A 103 2.59 8.59 -25.84
N GLN A 104 1.38 8.67 -26.35
CA GLN A 104 0.47 9.80 -26.19
C GLN A 104 -0.02 9.87 -24.74
N GLY A 105 -0.34 11.09 -24.26
CA GLY A 105 -0.90 11.26 -22.94
C GLY A 105 -1.69 12.54 -22.78
N ILE A 106 -2.69 12.50 -21.91
CA ILE A 106 -3.39 13.65 -21.37
C ILE A 106 -3.23 13.62 -19.86
N MET A 107 -2.70 14.69 -19.27
CA MET A 107 -2.45 14.80 -17.85
C MET A 107 -3.43 15.79 -17.22
N PHE A 108 -3.94 15.44 -16.04
CA PHE A 108 -4.73 16.31 -15.19
C PHE A 108 -3.97 16.58 -13.90
N GLY A 109 -3.88 17.84 -13.50
CA GLY A 109 -3.29 18.23 -12.23
C GLY A 109 -4.38 18.65 -11.25
N TYR A 110 -4.21 18.26 -9.98
CA TYR A 110 -5.06 18.69 -8.88
C TYR A 110 -4.21 18.94 -7.64
N ALA A 111 -4.48 20.04 -6.94
CA ALA A 111 -3.89 20.34 -5.65
C ALA A 111 -4.88 21.10 -4.77
N CYS A 112 -4.81 20.90 -3.47
CA CYS A 112 -5.54 21.67 -2.47
C CYS A 112 -4.63 22.02 -1.29
N ASN A 113 -5.06 22.95 -0.43
CA ASN A 113 -4.27 23.43 0.71
C ASN A 113 -4.70 22.79 2.05
N GLU A 114 -5.36 21.64 2.00
CA GLU A 114 -5.82 20.95 3.20
C GLU A 114 -4.68 20.30 3.98
N THR A 115 -3.63 19.85 3.28
CA THR A 115 -2.48 19.16 3.85
C THR A 115 -1.17 19.77 3.36
N ARG A 116 -0.05 19.39 3.98
CA ARG A 116 1.31 19.82 3.57
C ARG A 116 1.71 19.25 2.21
N GLU A 117 1.13 18.10 1.85
CA GLU A 117 1.34 17.40 0.60
C GLU A 117 0.52 17.99 -0.55
N TYR A 118 -0.27 19.03 -0.30
CA TYR A 118 -1.23 19.61 -1.24
C TYR A 118 -2.27 18.62 -1.75
N MET A 119 -2.60 17.62 -0.93
CA MET A 119 -3.57 16.56 -1.22
C MET A 119 -4.77 16.65 -0.28
N PRO A 120 -5.92 16.09 -0.65
CA PRO A 120 -7.11 16.05 0.22
C PRO A 120 -6.84 15.40 1.58
N ALA A 121 -7.38 15.98 2.63
CA ALA A 121 -7.26 15.47 4.00
C ALA A 121 -7.75 14.03 4.16
N THR A 122 -8.81 13.65 3.45
CA THR A 122 -9.33 12.27 3.40
C THR A 122 -8.30 11.27 2.93
N LEU A 123 -7.58 11.60 1.84
CA LEU A 123 -6.54 10.76 1.28
C LEU A 123 -5.35 10.61 2.23
N ILE A 124 -4.84 11.73 2.75
CA ILE A 124 -3.68 11.71 3.65
C ILE A 124 -4.00 10.97 4.95
N LEU A 125 -5.16 11.20 5.55
CA LEU A 125 -5.57 10.47 6.76
C LEU A 125 -5.68 8.96 6.51
N SER A 126 -6.27 8.54 5.39
CA SER A 126 -6.35 7.12 5.05
C SER A 126 -4.97 6.49 4.91
N HIS A 127 -4.01 7.19 4.29
CA HIS A 127 -2.62 6.73 4.18
C HIS A 127 -1.90 6.69 5.53
N VAL A 128 -2.10 7.69 6.40
CA VAL A 128 -1.48 7.72 7.73
C VAL A 128 -1.96 6.56 8.60
N ILE A 129 -3.26 6.22 8.54
CA ILE A 129 -3.82 5.05 9.22
C ILE A 129 -3.11 3.77 8.79
N LEU A 130 -2.95 3.54 7.49
CA LEU A 130 -2.28 2.33 6.99
C LEU A 130 -0.78 2.30 7.26
N LYS A 131 -0.11 3.45 7.19
CA LYS A 131 1.31 3.57 7.57
C LYS A 131 1.52 3.20 9.04
N GLU A 132 0.65 3.67 9.94
CA GLU A 132 0.74 3.34 11.37
C GLU A 132 0.39 1.87 11.63
N LEU A 133 -0.61 1.31 10.95
CA LEU A 133 -0.94 -0.11 11.03
C LEU A 133 0.26 -0.99 10.61
N ALA A 134 0.96 -0.60 9.55
CA ALA A 134 2.17 -1.29 9.10
C ALA A 134 3.34 -1.16 10.09
N VAL A 135 3.45 -0.03 10.83
CA VAL A 135 4.42 0.14 11.91
C VAL A 135 4.11 -0.83 13.04
N ILE A 136 2.87 -0.84 13.54
CA ILE A 136 2.41 -1.77 14.59
C ILE A 136 2.73 -3.22 14.22
N ARG A 137 2.40 -3.63 12.99
CA ARG A 137 2.69 -4.98 12.51
C ARG A 137 4.18 -5.32 12.53
N ARG A 138 5.05 -4.37 12.16
CA ARG A 138 6.51 -4.59 12.14
C ARG A 138 7.12 -4.59 13.53
N GLU A 139 6.57 -3.84 14.47
CA GLU A 139 6.97 -3.86 15.88
C GLU A 139 6.69 -5.25 16.50
N GLY A 140 5.56 -5.88 16.14
CA GLY A 140 5.21 -7.22 16.58
C GLY A 140 4.93 -7.34 18.09
N GLU A 141 4.65 -6.21 18.77
CA GLU A 141 4.39 -6.17 20.21
C GLU A 141 2.90 -6.23 20.55
N VAL A 142 2.09 -5.52 19.76
CA VAL A 142 0.62 -5.48 19.89
C VAL A 142 -0.02 -5.79 18.54
N MET A 143 -1.28 -6.21 18.53
CA MET A 143 -1.98 -6.64 17.30
C MET A 143 -1.13 -7.63 16.46
N THR A 144 -0.52 -8.60 17.11
CA THR A 144 0.46 -9.55 16.51
C THR A 144 -0.15 -10.43 15.42
N TYR A 145 -1.46 -10.46 15.32
CA TYR A 145 -2.23 -11.17 14.29
C TYR A 145 -2.27 -10.45 12.93
N LEU A 146 -1.74 -9.22 12.82
CA LEU A 146 -1.81 -8.45 11.59
C LEU A 146 -1.00 -9.08 10.45
N ARG A 147 -1.64 -9.17 9.27
CA ARG A 147 -1.00 -9.50 8.00
C ARG A 147 -0.81 -8.24 7.12
N PRO A 148 -0.03 -8.31 6.04
CA PRO A 148 0.37 -7.10 5.30
C PRO A 148 -0.77 -6.38 4.57
N ASP A 149 -1.80 -7.08 4.08
CA ASP A 149 -2.86 -6.43 3.29
C ASP A 149 -3.82 -5.65 4.16
N SER A 150 -4.05 -4.41 3.79
CA SER A 150 -5.01 -3.55 4.49
C SER A 150 -5.53 -2.44 3.58
N LYS A 151 -6.72 -1.95 3.92
CA LYS A 151 -7.38 -0.83 3.25
C LYS A 151 -7.95 0.11 4.30
N SER A 152 -8.01 1.41 4.00
CA SER A 152 -8.74 2.37 4.83
C SER A 152 -9.48 3.38 3.98
N GLN A 153 -10.55 3.90 4.55
CA GLN A 153 -11.33 4.99 3.98
C GLN A 153 -11.69 5.95 5.10
N VAL A 154 -11.62 7.24 4.81
CA VAL A 154 -11.98 8.30 5.76
C VAL A 154 -13.02 9.19 5.12
N THR A 155 -14.11 9.46 5.83
CA THR A 155 -15.11 10.45 5.47
C THR A 155 -14.96 11.65 6.40
N ILE A 156 -14.86 12.84 5.82
CA ILE A 156 -14.73 14.11 6.55
C ILE A 156 -15.97 14.96 6.29
N GLU A 157 -16.46 15.60 7.34
CA GLU A 157 -17.46 16.64 7.26
C GLU A 157 -16.80 17.97 6.95
N TYR A 158 -17.35 18.70 5.97
CA TYR A 158 -16.84 20.00 5.52
C TYR A 158 -17.86 21.10 5.79
N ASP A 159 -17.38 22.29 6.08
CA ASP A 159 -18.20 23.49 6.12
C ASP A 159 -18.65 23.86 4.71
N GLU A 160 -19.96 23.98 4.49
CA GLU A 160 -20.56 24.21 3.18
C GLU A 160 -20.14 25.54 2.55
N LYS A 161 -19.86 26.57 3.36
CA LYS A 161 -19.54 27.93 2.86
C LYS A 161 -18.06 28.12 2.59
N THR A 162 -17.21 27.52 3.42
CA THR A 162 -15.76 27.72 3.38
C THR A 162 -15.00 26.57 2.76
N ASN A 163 -15.66 25.42 2.53
CA ASN A 163 -15.06 24.15 2.12
C ASN A 163 -13.88 23.72 3.02
N ARG A 164 -13.93 24.07 4.31
CA ARG A 164 -12.92 23.67 5.26
C ARG A 164 -13.30 22.34 5.94
N PRO A 165 -12.36 21.41 6.14
CA PRO A 165 -12.61 20.21 6.90
C PRO A 165 -12.90 20.55 8.36
N LEU A 166 -13.99 20.00 8.91
CA LEU A 166 -14.45 20.25 10.27
C LEU A 166 -14.07 19.09 11.21
N ARG A 167 -14.41 17.86 10.83
CA ARG A 167 -14.13 16.66 11.62
C ARG A 167 -14.16 15.40 10.78
N VAL A 168 -13.52 14.37 11.26
CA VAL A 168 -13.68 13.01 10.76
C VAL A 168 -15.06 12.49 11.17
N HIS A 169 -15.89 12.13 10.19
CA HIS A 169 -17.20 11.56 10.42
C HIS A 169 -17.15 10.04 10.49
N THR A 170 -16.44 9.38 9.56
CA THR A 170 -16.38 7.92 9.49
C THR A 170 -14.96 7.46 9.15
N ILE A 171 -14.54 6.40 9.82
CA ILE A 171 -13.31 5.66 9.52
C ILE A 171 -13.68 4.22 9.21
N VAL A 172 -13.21 3.71 8.06
CA VAL A 172 -13.30 2.30 7.70
C VAL A 172 -11.88 1.74 7.64
N VAL A 173 -11.63 0.63 8.34
CA VAL A 173 -10.35 -0.11 8.27
C VAL A 173 -10.68 -1.57 7.95
N SER A 174 -10.08 -2.08 6.86
CA SER A 174 -10.08 -3.50 6.57
C SER A 174 -8.64 -4.00 6.63
N THR A 175 -8.36 -4.97 7.48
CA THR A 175 -7.02 -5.52 7.66
C THR A 175 -7.02 -7.03 7.61
N GLN A 176 -6.09 -7.58 6.83
CA GLN A 176 -5.81 -9.01 6.82
C GLN A 176 -5.22 -9.42 8.17
N HIS A 177 -5.63 -10.59 8.68
CA HIS A 177 -5.22 -11.09 10.00
C HIS A 177 -5.07 -12.61 10.01
N ASP A 178 -4.32 -13.13 10.97
CA ASP A 178 -4.26 -14.55 11.29
C ASP A 178 -5.59 -15.03 11.92
N GLU A 179 -5.88 -16.32 11.84
CA GLU A 179 -6.93 -16.94 12.65
C GLU A 179 -6.39 -17.18 14.06
N PHE A 180 -6.47 -16.19 14.94
CA PHE A 180 -5.90 -16.23 16.29
C PHE A 180 -6.89 -16.68 17.38
N ILE A 181 -8.18 -16.82 17.04
CA ILE A 181 -9.17 -17.49 17.88
C ILE A 181 -9.80 -18.60 17.06
N LEU A 182 -9.53 -19.85 17.46
CA LEU A 182 -10.01 -21.04 16.75
C LEU A 182 -11.25 -21.61 17.43
N PRO A 183 -12.16 -22.27 16.67
CA PRO A 183 -13.25 -23.03 17.24
C PRO A 183 -12.73 -24.20 18.08
N GLY A 184 -13.50 -24.63 19.08
CA GLY A 184 -13.15 -25.72 20.01
C GLY A 184 -13.41 -25.35 21.45
N ASN A 185 -13.36 -26.32 22.36
CA ASN A 185 -13.63 -26.13 23.78
C ASN A 185 -15.01 -25.46 24.07
N GLY A 186 -16.02 -25.82 23.29
CA GLY A 186 -17.36 -25.26 23.40
C GLY A 186 -17.60 -23.98 22.60
N LEU A 187 -16.61 -23.50 21.86
CA LEU A 187 -16.72 -22.35 20.97
C LEU A 187 -17.03 -22.81 19.54
N THR A 188 -18.10 -22.32 18.98
CA THR A 188 -18.44 -22.54 17.56
C THR A 188 -17.57 -21.68 16.63
N GLU A 189 -17.52 -22.04 15.36
CA GLU A 189 -16.79 -21.25 14.34
C GLU A 189 -17.30 -19.79 14.29
N LYS A 190 -18.61 -19.60 14.30
CA LYS A 190 -19.24 -18.28 14.31
C LYS A 190 -18.84 -17.45 15.54
N GLU A 191 -18.86 -18.05 16.73
CA GLU A 191 -18.46 -17.37 17.96
C GLU A 191 -16.97 -17.02 17.98
N ALA A 192 -16.11 -17.90 17.44
CA ALA A 192 -14.70 -17.61 17.29
C ALA A 192 -14.46 -16.41 16.36
N GLU A 193 -15.15 -16.37 15.21
CA GLU A 193 -15.10 -15.25 14.28
C GLU A 193 -15.59 -13.95 14.92
N GLU A 194 -16.76 -13.97 15.58
CA GLU A 194 -17.32 -12.80 16.26
C GLU A 194 -16.36 -12.24 17.32
N ARG A 195 -15.70 -13.11 18.10
CA ARG A 195 -14.70 -12.69 19.09
C ARG A 195 -13.46 -12.12 18.45
N MET A 196 -12.95 -12.71 17.38
CA MET A 196 -11.81 -12.15 16.62
C MET A 196 -12.14 -10.74 16.10
N GLN A 197 -13.31 -10.59 15.46
CA GLN A 197 -13.73 -9.29 14.91
C GLN A 197 -13.94 -8.25 16.03
N ALA A 198 -14.47 -8.65 17.16
CA ALA A 198 -14.62 -7.76 18.32
C ALA A 198 -13.25 -7.31 18.85
N THR A 199 -12.27 -8.21 18.95
CA THR A 199 -10.90 -7.91 19.36
C THR A 199 -10.24 -6.94 18.38
N ILE A 200 -10.28 -7.24 17.07
CA ILE A 200 -9.69 -6.37 16.05
C ILE A 200 -10.30 -4.97 16.07
N ARG A 201 -11.63 -4.88 16.23
CA ARG A 201 -12.33 -3.60 16.33
C ARG A 201 -11.89 -2.79 17.55
N GLU A 202 -11.77 -3.45 18.70
CA GLU A 202 -11.34 -2.80 19.94
C GLU A 202 -9.89 -2.33 19.83
N ASP A 203 -8.99 -3.16 19.29
CA ASP A 203 -7.59 -2.80 19.10
C ASP A 203 -7.42 -1.64 18.08
N VAL A 204 -8.21 -1.62 17.01
CA VAL A 204 -8.22 -0.47 16.09
C VAL A 204 -8.63 0.79 16.82
N ARG A 205 -9.67 0.73 17.66
CA ARG A 205 -10.18 1.87 18.41
C ARG A 205 -9.22 2.37 19.50
N THR A 206 -8.61 1.45 20.24
CA THR A 206 -7.84 1.78 21.45
C THR A 206 -6.33 1.86 21.23
N ILE A 207 -5.83 1.25 20.16
CA ILE A 207 -4.40 1.24 19.83
C ILE A 207 -4.11 2.03 18.55
N LEU A 208 -4.71 1.62 17.41
CA LEU A 208 -4.37 2.19 16.10
C LEU A 208 -4.73 3.68 16.02
N ILE A 209 -6.01 4.04 16.25
CA ILE A 209 -6.46 5.43 16.08
C ILE A 209 -5.75 6.40 17.05
N PRO A 210 -5.58 6.09 18.35
CA PRO A 210 -4.78 6.92 19.24
C PRO A 210 -3.33 7.09 18.79
N ARG A 211 -2.68 6.05 18.27
CA ARG A 211 -1.32 6.15 17.71
C ARG A 211 -1.26 7.04 16.47
N VAL A 212 -2.26 6.94 15.58
CA VAL A 212 -2.41 7.84 14.42
C VAL A 212 -2.51 9.29 14.88
N LYS A 213 -3.39 9.59 15.83
CA LYS A 213 -3.55 10.95 16.38
C LYS A 213 -2.25 11.46 17.00
N ALA A 214 -1.63 10.68 17.86
CA ALA A 214 -0.35 11.02 18.49
C ALA A 214 0.79 11.23 17.47
N ARG A 215 0.81 10.47 16.38
CA ARG A 215 1.77 10.67 15.29
C ARG A 215 1.58 12.01 14.59
N LEU A 216 0.34 12.38 14.28
CA LEU A 216 0.00 13.67 13.68
C LEU A 216 0.33 14.83 14.61
N GLU A 217 0.00 14.71 15.90
CA GLU A 217 0.31 15.72 16.94
C GLU A 217 1.82 15.95 17.07
N ARG A 218 2.61 14.89 17.11
CA ARG A 218 4.09 14.99 17.15
C ARG A 218 4.67 15.66 15.90
N ALA A 219 4.03 15.49 14.76
CA ALA A 219 4.40 16.16 13.51
C ALA A 219 3.90 17.62 13.44
N GLY A 220 3.13 18.08 14.42
CA GLY A 220 2.46 19.38 14.39
C GLY A 220 1.47 19.50 13.24
N ASP A 221 0.83 18.37 12.84
CA ASP A 221 -0.10 18.33 11.72
C ASP A 221 -1.51 18.68 12.20
N LYS A 222 -2.12 19.65 11.52
CA LYS A 222 -3.48 20.12 11.84
C LYS A 222 -4.56 19.02 11.69
N LEU A 223 -4.28 17.97 10.91
CA LEU A 223 -5.18 16.83 10.73
C LEU A 223 -5.48 16.10 12.05
N ALA A 224 -4.59 16.17 13.03
CA ALA A 224 -4.84 15.60 14.37
C ALA A 224 -6.12 16.15 15.00
N GLY A 225 -6.39 17.44 14.82
CA GLY A 225 -7.58 18.11 15.35
C GLY A 225 -8.89 17.67 14.70
N LEU A 226 -8.85 17.01 13.54
CA LEU A 226 -10.04 16.48 12.89
C LEU A 226 -10.51 15.16 13.49
N ILE A 227 -9.63 14.44 14.20
CA ILE A 227 -9.94 13.15 14.82
C ILE A 227 -10.47 13.40 16.24
N GLY A 228 -11.80 13.53 16.36
CA GLY A 228 -12.51 13.59 17.64
C GLY A 228 -12.77 12.21 18.23
N ASP A 229 -13.75 12.13 19.14
CA ASP A 229 -14.15 10.87 19.80
C ASP A 229 -15.49 10.34 19.26
N ASP A 230 -16.16 11.13 18.40
CA ASP A 230 -17.54 10.92 17.92
C ASP A 230 -17.63 10.37 16.48
N TYR A 231 -16.55 9.83 15.95
CA TYR A 231 -16.55 9.21 14.62
C TYR A 231 -17.19 7.82 14.61
N ILE A 232 -17.79 7.46 13.48
CA ILE A 232 -18.29 6.10 13.22
C ILE A 232 -17.10 5.22 12.79
N LEU A 233 -16.91 4.08 13.46
CA LEU A 233 -15.83 3.14 13.15
C LEU A 233 -16.38 1.84 12.58
N HIS A 234 -15.97 1.50 11.36
CA HIS A 234 -16.18 0.20 10.73
C HIS A 234 -14.85 -0.53 10.59
N VAL A 235 -14.78 -1.76 11.11
CA VAL A 235 -13.60 -2.61 11.02
C VAL A 235 -13.99 -3.95 10.41
N ASN A 236 -13.31 -4.36 9.34
CA ASN A 236 -13.62 -5.58 8.58
C ASN A 236 -15.15 -5.76 8.35
N PRO A 237 -15.82 -4.80 7.70
CA PRO A 237 -17.28 -4.78 7.66
C PRO A 237 -17.90 -5.99 6.94
N THR A 238 -17.12 -6.74 6.17
CA THR A 238 -17.56 -7.97 5.48
C THR A 238 -17.26 -9.25 6.26
N GLY A 239 -16.71 -9.15 7.48
CA GLY A 239 -16.32 -10.28 8.32
C GLY A 239 -14.82 -10.61 8.28
N LYS A 240 -14.50 -11.88 8.48
CA LYS A 240 -13.15 -12.44 8.54
C LYS A 240 -12.35 -12.11 7.26
N PHE A 241 -11.08 -11.64 7.43
CA PHE A 241 -10.19 -11.29 6.32
C PHE A 241 -8.82 -11.99 6.51
N VAL A 242 -8.79 -13.30 6.31
CA VAL A 242 -7.57 -14.14 6.40
C VAL A 242 -6.93 -14.33 5.03
N ILE A 243 -7.75 -14.63 4.00
CA ILE A 243 -7.29 -14.76 2.62
C ILE A 243 -7.26 -13.38 1.99
N GLY A 244 -6.08 -12.95 1.54
CA GLY A 244 -5.87 -11.62 0.95
C GLY A 244 -4.48 -11.46 0.37
N GLY A 245 -4.17 -10.26 -0.12
CA GLY A 245 -2.93 -10.00 -0.84
C GLY A 245 -2.88 -10.75 -2.17
N PRO A 246 -1.70 -11.22 -2.63
CA PRO A 246 -1.57 -11.94 -3.88
C PRO A 246 -2.28 -13.31 -3.94
N HIS A 247 -2.67 -13.87 -2.80
CA HIS A 247 -3.41 -15.14 -2.73
C HIS A 247 -4.93 -14.94 -2.79
N GLY A 248 -5.44 -13.74 -2.45
CA GLY A 248 -6.86 -13.40 -2.42
C GLY A 248 -7.44 -12.82 -3.70
#